data_5eb47b66026b08d4ffa7ff0b275bf10f
#
_entry.id   5eb47b66026b08d4ffa7ff0b275bf10f
#
_cell.length_a   1.000
_cell.length_b   1.000
_cell.length_c   1.000
_cell.angle_alpha   90.00
_cell.angle_beta   90.00
_cell.angle_gamma   90.00
#
_symmetry.space_group_name_H-M   'P 1'
#
loop_
_entity.id
_entity.type
_entity.pdbx_description
1 polymer ?
#
loop_
_entity_poly.entity_id
_entity_poly.type
_entity_poly.pdbx_seq_one_letter_code
_entity_poly.pdbx_strand_id
1 'polypeptide(L)'
;TGDDALMARAAGLRRAYVPEAPEPASVRWVPNQRSRWGSCTASERTIRLSDRLRAMPDWVIDAVLVHELAHLVHPDHGPAFRRIERRYGPSERAGGFLEGWDAATAACERRGD
;
A
#
# COMPACT_ATOMS: atom_id res chain seq x y z
N THR A 1 -6.29 5.39 17.76
CA THR A 1 -5.45 6.21 16.90
C THR A 1 -5.53 5.75 15.45
N GLY A 2 -5.05 6.59 14.53
CA GLY A 2 -5.01 6.25 13.11
C GLY A 2 -4.17 5.00 12.83
N ASP A 3 -3.07 4.81 13.55
CA ASP A 3 -2.20 3.64 13.36
C ASP A 3 -2.85 2.36 13.89
N ASP A 4 -3.60 2.43 14.96
CA ASP A 4 -4.33 1.26 15.47
C ASP A 4 -5.40 0.81 14.47
N ALA A 5 -6.14 1.75 13.89
CA ALA A 5 -7.13 1.44 12.87
C ALA A 5 -6.47 0.85 11.62
N LEU A 6 -5.33 1.39 11.22
CA LEU A 6 -4.58 0.91 10.07
C LEU A 6 -4.07 -0.52 10.32
N MET A 7 -3.57 -0.80 11.50
CA MET A 7 -3.09 -2.12 11.88
C MET A 7 -4.24 -3.16 11.82
N ALA A 8 -5.40 -2.80 12.34
CA ALA A 8 -6.59 -3.67 12.29
C ALA A 8 -7.02 -3.93 10.85
N ARG A 9 -6.99 -2.90 10.00
CA ARG A 9 -7.33 -3.01 8.60
C ARG A 9 -6.36 -3.95 7.87
N ALA A 10 -5.06 -3.79 8.11
CA ALA A 10 -4.05 -4.67 7.54
C ALA A 10 -4.24 -6.12 7.97
N ALA A 11 -4.60 -6.35 9.24
CA ALA A 11 -4.86 -7.70 9.74
C ALA A 11 -6.03 -8.36 8.99
N GLY A 12 -7.10 -7.62 8.75
CA GLY A 12 -8.25 -8.11 7.99
C GLY A 12 -7.89 -8.45 6.53
N LEU A 13 -7.15 -7.56 5.88
CA LEU A 13 -6.70 -7.78 4.50
C LEU A 13 -5.75 -8.97 4.39
N ARG A 14 -4.86 -9.13 5.36
CA ARG A 14 -3.96 -10.27 5.40
C ARG A 14 -4.75 -11.59 5.44
N ARG A 15 -5.72 -11.68 6.33
CA ARG A 15 -6.55 -12.90 6.44
C ARG A 15 -7.32 -13.17 5.17
N ALA A 16 -7.81 -12.14 4.51
CA ALA A 16 -8.65 -12.29 3.32
C ALA A 16 -7.84 -12.59 2.05
N TYR A 17 -6.68 -11.95 1.88
CA TYR A 17 -5.97 -11.96 0.61
C TYR A 17 -4.55 -12.49 0.69
N VAL A 18 -3.86 -12.37 1.81
CA VAL A 18 -2.45 -12.76 1.94
C VAL A 18 -2.23 -13.55 3.23
N PRO A 19 -2.97 -14.67 3.41
CA PRO A 19 -2.83 -15.45 4.65
C PRO A 19 -1.44 -16.10 4.80
N GLU A 20 -0.69 -16.22 3.71
CA GLU A 20 0.69 -16.73 3.74
C GLU A 20 1.67 -15.79 4.45
N ALA A 21 1.35 -14.50 4.51
CA ALA A 21 2.24 -13.52 5.11
C ALA A 21 2.25 -13.67 6.63
N PRO A 22 3.41 -13.42 7.28
CA PRO A 22 3.43 -13.31 8.73
C PRO A 22 2.63 -12.07 9.17
N GLU A 23 2.18 -12.07 10.40
CA GLU A 23 1.51 -10.89 10.93
C GLU A 23 2.49 -9.72 10.99
N PRO A 24 2.12 -8.53 10.48
CA PRO A 24 2.98 -7.36 10.59
C PRO A 24 3.24 -7.00 12.05
N ALA A 25 4.46 -6.63 12.36
CA ALA A 25 4.82 -6.11 13.68
C ALA A 25 4.28 -4.69 13.86
N SER A 26 4.26 -3.91 12.79
CA SER A 26 3.66 -2.58 12.79
C SER A 26 3.20 -2.18 11.40
N VAL A 27 2.14 -1.37 11.35
CA VAL A 27 1.65 -0.74 10.12
C VAL A 27 1.32 0.69 10.49
N ARG A 28 2.02 1.65 9.88
CA ARG A 28 1.92 3.05 10.30
C ARG A 28 1.80 4.01 9.12
N TRP A 29 1.12 5.12 9.34
CA TRP A 29 1.16 6.26 8.45
C TRP A 29 2.46 7.02 8.66
N VAL A 30 3.08 7.48 7.56
CA VAL A 30 4.30 8.29 7.62
C VAL A 30 4.17 9.54 6.76
N PRO A 31 4.69 10.68 7.23
CA PRO A 31 4.45 11.96 6.56
C PRO A 31 5.38 12.26 5.40
N ASN A 32 6.52 11.59 5.27
CA ASN A 32 7.58 12.02 4.37
C ASN A 32 7.83 11.12 3.17
N GLN A 33 6.91 10.23 2.82
CA GLN A 33 7.04 9.41 1.62
C GLN A 33 6.46 10.13 0.41
N ARG A 34 7.31 10.69 -0.43
CA ARG A 34 6.89 11.42 -1.63
C ARG A 34 7.09 10.62 -2.92
N SER A 35 8.07 9.71 -2.93
CA SER A 35 8.37 8.90 -4.11
C SER A 35 7.68 7.53 -4.10
N ARG A 36 7.07 7.16 -2.97
CA ARG A 36 6.38 5.88 -2.80
C ARG A 36 5.06 6.09 -2.09
N TRP A 37 4.12 5.20 -2.35
CA TRP A 37 2.84 5.18 -1.64
C TRP A 37 2.91 4.33 -0.38
N GLY A 38 3.80 3.34 -0.36
CA GLY A 38 4.04 2.50 0.79
C GLY A 38 5.42 1.88 0.74
N SER A 39 5.84 1.28 1.83
CA SER A 39 7.09 0.54 1.91
C SER A 39 6.99 -0.57 2.94
N CYS A 40 7.85 -1.56 2.79
CA CYS A 40 7.86 -2.74 3.66
C CYS A 40 9.30 -3.11 3.99
N THR A 41 9.58 -3.35 5.26
CA THR A 41 10.84 -3.97 5.70
C THR A 41 10.50 -5.38 6.17
N ALA A 42 10.67 -6.35 5.27
CA ALA A 42 10.21 -7.71 5.50
C ALA A 42 10.89 -8.38 6.70
N SER A 43 12.19 -8.12 6.90
CA SER A 43 12.94 -8.71 8.02
C SER A 43 12.39 -8.28 9.39
N GLU A 44 11.81 -7.09 9.46
CA GLU A 44 11.21 -6.55 10.68
C GLU A 44 9.69 -6.67 10.68
N ARG A 45 9.10 -7.08 9.57
CA ARG A 45 7.65 -7.17 9.38
C ARG A 45 6.96 -5.82 9.62
N THR A 46 7.59 -4.74 9.16
CA THR A 46 7.03 -3.40 9.30
C THR A 46 6.57 -2.88 7.95
N ILE A 47 5.41 -2.21 7.95
CA ILE A 47 4.80 -1.60 6.77
C ILE A 47 4.55 -0.14 7.07
N ARG A 48 4.84 0.72 6.11
CA ARG A 48 4.60 2.16 6.20
C ARG A 48 3.78 2.60 5.00
N LEU A 49 2.77 3.42 5.23
CA LEU A 49 1.95 4.01 4.17
C LEU A 49 2.09 5.52 4.19
N SER A 50 2.13 6.13 3.00
CA SER A 50 2.16 7.58 2.88
C SER A 50 0.87 8.20 3.42
N ASP A 51 0.99 9.26 4.22
CA ASP A 51 -0.16 10.04 4.70
C ASP A 51 -1.05 10.56 3.56
N ARG A 52 -0.49 10.74 2.36
CA ARG A 52 -1.25 11.18 1.20
C ARG A 52 -2.43 10.26 0.88
N LEU A 53 -2.31 8.99 1.24
CA LEU A 53 -3.37 8.00 0.99
C LEU A 53 -4.62 8.24 1.84
N ARG A 54 -4.51 8.97 2.95
CA ARG A 54 -5.66 9.20 3.85
C ARG A 54 -6.82 9.91 3.17
N ALA A 55 -6.54 10.74 2.17
CA ALA A 55 -7.57 11.48 1.44
C ALA A 55 -8.17 10.70 0.28
N MET A 56 -7.68 9.48 0.05
CA MET A 56 -8.09 8.67 -1.10
C MET A 56 -9.15 7.64 -0.72
N PRO A 57 -9.84 7.08 -1.73
CA PRO A 57 -10.85 6.04 -1.46
C PRO A 57 -10.26 4.83 -0.74
N ASP A 58 -11.09 4.17 0.05
CA ASP A 58 -10.70 3.00 0.82
C ASP A 58 -10.08 1.89 -0.03
N TRP A 59 -10.62 1.68 -1.24
CA TRP A 59 -10.12 0.61 -2.11
C TRP A 59 -8.70 0.89 -2.62
N VAL A 60 -8.28 2.16 -2.66
CA VAL A 60 -6.90 2.52 -2.99
C VAL A 60 -5.97 2.20 -1.83
N ILE A 61 -6.37 2.57 -0.61
CA ILE A 61 -5.60 2.27 0.61
C ILE A 61 -5.43 0.76 0.76
N ASP A 62 -6.52 0.01 0.56
CA ASP A 62 -6.49 -1.46 0.66
C ASP A 62 -5.56 -2.08 -0.37
N ALA A 63 -5.56 -1.55 -1.60
CA ALA A 63 -4.67 -2.06 -2.65
C ALA A 63 -3.20 -1.88 -2.27
N VAL A 64 -2.84 -0.71 -1.71
CA VAL A 64 -1.47 -0.47 -1.27
C VAL A 64 -1.10 -1.40 -0.11
N LEU A 65 -2.03 -1.61 0.85
CA LEU A 65 -1.80 -2.55 1.95
C LEU A 65 -1.57 -3.97 1.44
N VAL A 66 -2.39 -4.45 0.50
CA VAL A 66 -2.21 -5.79 -0.07
C VAL A 66 -0.85 -5.90 -0.77
N HIS A 67 -0.45 -4.86 -1.49
CA HIS A 67 0.85 -4.81 -2.15
C HIS A 67 1.99 -4.98 -1.12
N GLU A 68 1.94 -4.23 -0.02
CA GLU A 68 2.99 -4.32 1.00
C GLU A 68 2.93 -5.64 1.77
N LEU A 69 1.74 -6.17 2.04
CA LEU A 69 1.59 -7.49 2.66
C LEU A 69 2.19 -8.58 1.76
N ALA A 70 2.01 -8.47 0.44
CA ALA A 70 2.59 -9.41 -0.51
C ALA A 70 4.13 -9.38 -0.46
N HIS A 71 4.73 -8.22 -0.17
CA HIS A 71 6.17 -8.11 0.00
C HIS A 71 6.69 -8.81 1.25
N LEU A 72 5.85 -9.10 2.23
CA LEU A 72 6.25 -9.94 3.36
C LEU A 72 6.49 -11.39 2.92
N VAL A 73 5.94 -11.79 1.78
CA VAL A 73 6.10 -13.14 1.22
C VAL A 73 7.14 -13.15 0.10
N HIS A 74 7.07 -12.18 -0.82
CA HIS A 74 7.94 -12.10 -1.99
C HIS A 74 8.57 -10.71 -2.09
N PRO A 75 9.90 -10.60 -1.99
CA PRO A 75 10.57 -9.28 -2.00
C PRO A 75 10.56 -8.61 -3.37
N ASP A 76 10.47 -9.37 -4.47
CA ASP A 76 10.46 -8.80 -5.81
C ASP A 76 9.04 -8.75 -6.40
N HIS A 77 8.90 -8.10 -7.55
CA HIS A 77 7.62 -7.97 -8.26
C HIS A 77 7.45 -9.04 -9.34
N GLY A 78 7.95 -10.25 -9.08
CA GLY A 78 7.85 -11.35 -10.03
C GLY A 78 6.45 -11.95 -10.11
N PRO A 79 6.30 -13.05 -10.90
CA PRO A 79 4.97 -13.66 -11.11
C PRO A 79 4.27 -14.11 -9.83
N ALA A 80 5.02 -14.63 -8.86
CA ALA A 80 4.44 -15.08 -7.59
C ALA A 80 3.86 -13.91 -6.79
N PHE A 81 4.58 -12.78 -6.74
CA PHE A 81 4.08 -11.55 -6.13
C PHE A 81 2.82 -11.07 -6.83
N ARG A 82 2.84 -11.03 -8.17
CA ARG A 82 1.70 -10.55 -8.96
C ARG A 82 0.46 -11.40 -8.76
N ARG A 83 0.62 -12.71 -8.59
CA ARG A 83 -0.52 -13.59 -8.31
C ARG A 83 -1.21 -13.24 -6.99
N ILE A 84 -0.42 -12.91 -5.96
CA ILE A 84 -0.97 -12.50 -4.67
C ILE A 84 -1.66 -11.15 -4.81
N GLU A 85 -1.00 -10.18 -5.42
CA GLU A 85 -1.53 -8.84 -5.59
C GLU A 85 -2.88 -8.85 -6.31
N ARG A 86 -3.02 -9.69 -7.32
CA ARG A 86 -4.24 -9.80 -8.12
C ARG A 86 -5.42 -10.43 -7.38
N ARG A 87 -5.19 -11.05 -6.23
CA ARG A 87 -6.30 -11.58 -5.44
C ARG A 87 -7.23 -10.47 -4.96
N TYR A 88 -6.68 -9.28 -4.75
CA TYR A 88 -7.49 -8.10 -4.47
C TYR A 88 -7.92 -7.49 -5.81
N GLY A 89 -9.21 -7.64 -6.15
CA GLY A 89 -9.72 -7.25 -7.46
C GLY A 89 -9.39 -5.82 -7.91
N PRO A 90 -9.54 -4.80 -7.04
CA PRO A 90 -9.24 -3.41 -7.43
C PRO A 90 -7.74 -3.05 -7.59
N SER A 91 -6.81 -3.98 -7.46
CA SER A 91 -5.36 -3.67 -7.50
C SER A 91 -4.92 -2.89 -8.73
N GLU A 92 -5.31 -3.34 -9.92
CA GLU A 92 -4.91 -2.69 -11.16
C GLU A 92 -5.51 -1.29 -11.28
N ARG A 93 -6.78 -1.17 -10.93
CA ARG A 93 -7.51 0.09 -10.95
C ARG A 93 -6.88 1.08 -9.96
N ALA A 94 -6.47 0.61 -8.79
CA ALA A 94 -5.79 1.44 -7.80
C ALA A 94 -4.44 1.94 -8.32
N GLY A 95 -3.70 1.09 -9.03
CA GLY A 95 -2.45 1.50 -9.69
C GLY A 95 -2.67 2.66 -10.65
N GLY A 96 -3.71 2.57 -11.48
CA GLY A 96 -4.07 3.65 -12.40
C GLY A 96 -4.48 4.93 -11.68
N PHE A 97 -5.23 4.80 -10.58
CA PHE A 97 -5.59 5.95 -9.75
C PHE A 97 -4.35 6.68 -9.23
N LEU A 98 -3.39 5.94 -8.71
CA LEU A 98 -2.17 6.51 -8.14
C LEU A 98 -1.28 7.14 -9.21
N GLU A 99 -1.18 6.53 -10.39
CA GLU A 99 -0.47 7.11 -11.52
C GLU A 99 -1.09 8.45 -11.93
N GLY A 100 -2.41 8.49 -12.01
CA GLY A 100 -3.14 9.72 -12.34
C GLY A 100 -2.93 10.80 -11.29
N TRP A 101 -2.96 10.42 -10.03
CA TRP A 101 -2.70 11.36 -8.92
C TRP A 101 -1.32 11.99 -9.05
N ASP A 102 -0.29 11.17 -9.26
CA ASP A 102 1.09 11.66 -9.42
C ASP A 102 1.23 12.57 -10.64
N ALA A 103 0.62 12.20 -11.75
CA ALA A 103 0.67 13.01 -12.97
C ALA A 103 0.00 14.38 -12.77
N ALA A 104 -1.16 14.39 -12.12
CA ALA A 104 -1.90 15.63 -11.85
C ALA A 104 -1.13 16.53 -10.89
N THR A 105 -0.55 15.96 -9.83
CA THR A 105 0.24 16.71 -8.85
C THR A 105 1.48 17.30 -9.51
N ALA A 106 2.20 16.53 -10.32
CA ALA A 106 3.37 17.02 -11.05
C ALA A 106 3.00 18.15 -12.01
N ALA A 107 1.85 18.05 -12.68
CA ALA A 107 1.39 19.10 -13.58
C ALA A 107 1.10 20.40 -12.83
N CYS A 108 0.46 20.32 -11.65
CA CYS A 108 0.22 21.50 -10.81
C CYS A 108 1.53 22.14 -10.34
N GLU A 109 2.47 21.35 -9.91
CA GLU A 109 3.78 21.83 -9.46
C GLU A 109 4.52 22.56 -10.59
N ARG A 110 4.47 22.00 -11.83
CA ARG A 110 5.13 22.63 -12.98
C ARG A 110 4.51 23.98 -13.35
N ARG A 111 3.22 24.18 -13.05
CA ARG A 111 2.56 25.47 -13.32
C ARG A 111 2.76 26.49 -12.20
N GLY A 112 3.46 26.11 -11.13
CA GLY A 112 3.70 26.99 -10.00
C GLY A 112 2.49 27.21 -9.11
N ASP A 113 1.53 26.30 -9.15
CA ASP A 113 0.30 26.37 -8.35
C ASP A 113 0.48 25.83 -6.95
#